data_fe9e66ea6ce863d1066c942d91950674
#
_entry.id   fe9e66ea6ce863d1066c942d91950674
#
_cell.length_a   1.000
_cell.length_b   1.000
_cell.length_c   1.000
_cell.angle_alpha   90.00
_cell.angle_beta   90.00
_cell.angle_gamma   90.00
#
_symmetry.space_group_name_H-M   'P 1'
#
loop_
_entity.id
_entity.type
_entity.pdbx_description
1 polymer ?
#
loop_
_entity_poly.entity_id
_entity_poly.type
_entity_poly.pdbx_seq_one_letter_code
_entity_poly.pdbx_strand_id
1 'polypeptide(L)'
;KTDTLLPFDIGETDDMYLLNFLPMIRKIIDELRAGRSKAEIAYAFHMTLPVAFLSMADAIRKRTGLNRVVLSGGCFQNRILTEATIAELDKAGFEVFFHEVLPTNDGCIALGQAVCAGAQVKL
;
A
#
# COMPACT_ATOMS: atom_id res chain seq x y z
N LYS A 1 25.38 8.14 -0.56
CA LYS A 1 24.09 7.55 -0.11
C LYS A 1 23.10 7.79 -1.23
N THR A 2 22.76 6.76 -1.94
CA THR A 2 21.72 6.82 -2.97
C THR A 2 20.39 7.06 -2.26
N ASP A 3 19.66 8.11 -2.65
CA ASP A 3 18.28 8.31 -2.18
C ASP A 3 17.49 7.04 -2.50
N THR A 4 17.09 6.32 -1.45
CA THR A 4 16.49 5.01 -1.61
C THR A 4 15.03 5.10 -2.03
N LEU A 5 14.38 6.26 -1.80
CA LEU A 5 12.97 6.47 -2.11
C LEU A 5 12.76 7.23 -3.42
N LEU A 6 11.72 6.86 -4.14
CA LEU A 6 11.25 7.54 -5.34
C LEU A 6 10.16 8.57 -5.00
N PRO A 7 10.01 9.67 -5.76
CA PRO A 7 9.02 10.69 -5.48
C PRO A 7 7.58 10.21 -5.77
N PHE A 8 6.64 10.62 -4.94
CA PHE A 8 5.20 10.48 -5.15
C PHE A 8 4.48 11.69 -4.55
N ASP A 9 3.24 11.93 -4.94
CA ASP A 9 2.40 12.99 -4.40
C ASP A 9 1.10 12.43 -3.84
N ILE A 10 0.53 13.12 -2.84
CA ILE A 10 -0.83 12.89 -2.38
C ILE A 10 -1.64 14.14 -2.71
N GLY A 11 -2.60 13.99 -3.61
CA GLY A 11 -3.60 15.01 -3.91
C GLY A 11 -4.78 14.87 -2.94
N GLU A 12 -5.41 15.99 -2.64
CA GLU A 12 -6.66 16.06 -1.88
C GLU A 12 -7.71 16.77 -2.73
N THR A 13 -8.88 16.17 -2.84
CA THR A 13 -10.10 16.77 -3.36
C THR A 13 -11.12 16.79 -2.25
N ASP A 14 -12.28 17.43 -2.45
CA ASP A 14 -13.28 17.70 -1.40
C ASP A 14 -13.62 16.49 -0.52
N ASP A 15 -13.60 15.27 -1.06
CA ASP A 15 -13.96 14.05 -0.35
C ASP A 15 -12.96 12.89 -0.48
N MET A 16 -11.89 13.03 -1.27
CA MET A 16 -10.98 11.93 -1.58
C MET A 16 -9.51 12.34 -1.49
N TYR A 17 -8.68 11.40 -1.05
CA TYR A 17 -7.24 11.46 -1.26
C TYR A 17 -6.86 10.64 -2.50
N LEU A 18 -5.94 11.18 -3.30
CA LEU A 18 -5.43 10.53 -4.50
C LEU A 18 -3.92 10.36 -4.37
N LEU A 19 -3.46 9.11 -4.42
CA LEU A 19 -2.03 8.80 -4.48
C LEU A 19 -1.57 8.85 -5.95
N ASN A 20 -0.68 9.80 -6.26
CA ASN A 20 -0.18 10.02 -7.60
C ASN A 20 1.25 9.48 -7.75
N PHE A 21 1.42 8.45 -8.55
CA PHE A 21 2.71 7.82 -8.85
C PHE A 21 3.39 8.35 -10.13
N LEU A 22 2.84 9.34 -10.80
CA LEU A 22 3.46 9.89 -12.02
C LEU A 22 4.88 10.43 -11.81
N PRO A 23 5.19 11.14 -10.69
CA PRO A 23 6.57 11.54 -10.39
C PRO A 23 7.51 10.34 -10.25
N MET A 24 7.06 9.27 -9.59
CA MET A 24 7.82 8.02 -9.46
C MET A 24 8.15 7.39 -10.82
N ILE A 25 7.14 7.30 -11.71
CA ILE A 25 7.32 6.71 -13.04
C ILE A 25 8.33 7.52 -13.85
N ARG A 26 8.23 8.85 -13.82
CA ARG A 26 9.20 9.74 -14.50
C ARG A 26 10.61 9.53 -13.95
N LYS A 27 10.76 9.50 -12.63
CA LYS A 27 12.06 9.28 -11.98
C LYS A 27 12.66 7.92 -12.35
N ILE A 28 11.88 6.85 -12.42
CA ILE A 28 12.33 5.53 -12.87
C ILE A 28 12.89 5.59 -14.29
N ILE A 29 12.21 6.28 -15.20
CA ILE A 29 12.67 6.44 -16.60
C ILE A 29 14.01 7.19 -16.63
N ASP A 30 14.14 8.27 -15.87
CA ASP A 30 15.37 9.06 -15.81
C ASP A 30 16.53 8.27 -15.21
N GLU A 31 16.31 7.51 -14.14
CA GLU A 31 17.31 6.64 -13.52
C GLU A 31 17.77 5.52 -14.48
N LEU A 32 16.83 4.93 -15.24
CA LEU A 32 17.16 3.94 -16.28
C LEU A 32 18.04 4.54 -17.38
N ARG A 33 17.71 5.77 -17.84
CA ARG A 33 18.51 6.48 -18.86
C ARG A 33 19.88 6.88 -18.33
N ALA A 34 19.98 7.19 -17.03
CA ALA A 34 21.25 7.48 -16.36
C ALA A 34 22.11 6.23 -16.09
N GLY A 35 21.63 5.03 -16.43
CA GLY A 35 22.37 3.77 -16.29
C GLY A 35 22.33 3.16 -14.88
N ARG A 36 21.42 3.62 -14.01
CA ARG A 36 21.22 2.98 -12.70
C ARG A 36 20.76 1.54 -12.89
N SER A 37 21.22 0.63 -12.04
CA SER A 37 20.89 -0.78 -12.19
C SER A 37 19.40 -1.05 -11.97
N LYS A 38 18.83 -1.99 -12.72
CA LYS A 38 17.42 -2.40 -12.57
C LYS A 38 17.12 -2.90 -11.17
N ALA A 39 18.08 -3.57 -10.51
CA ALA A 39 17.93 -4.09 -9.15
C ALA A 39 17.79 -2.95 -8.13
N GLU A 40 18.61 -1.89 -8.26
CA GLU A 40 18.49 -0.71 -7.37
C GLU A 40 17.18 0.04 -7.57
N ILE A 41 16.73 0.18 -8.83
CA ILE A 41 15.45 0.82 -9.15
C ILE A 41 14.29 -0.02 -8.59
N ALA A 42 14.31 -1.34 -8.77
CA ALA A 42 13.31 -2.23 -8.23
C ALA A 42 13.26 -2.19 -6.69
N TYR A 43 14.42 -2.15 -6.04
CA TYR A 43 14.51 -1.99 -4.59
C TYR A 43 13.91 -0.65 -4.14
N ALA A 44 14.30 0.46 -4.79
CA ALA A 44 13.76 1.78 -4.48
C ALA A 44 12.24 1.83 -4.65
N PHE A 45 11.71 1.21 -5.71
CA PHE A 45 10.27 1.09 -5.94
C PHE A 45 9.58 0.36 -4.79
N HIS A 46 10.07 -0.83 -4.41
CA HIS A 46 9.49 -1.61 -3.30
C HIS A 46 9.57 -0.90 -1.95
N MET A 47 10.60 -0.11 -1.70
CA MET A 47 10.73 0.65 -0.45
C MET A 47 9.88 1.94 -0.45
N THR A 48 9.55 2.47 -1.62
CA THR A 48 8.70 3.67 -1.73
C THR A 48 7.23 3.37 -1.49
N LEU A 49 6.71 2.25 -1.97
CA LEU A 49 5.29 1.91 -1.85
C LEU A 49 4.79 1.85 -0.39
N PRO A 50 5.49 1.19 0.56
CA PRO A 50 5.10 1.21 1.96
C PRO A 50 5.00 2.62 2.55
N VAL A 51 5.94 3.49 2.21
CA VAL A 51 5.94 4.89 2.67
C VAL A 51 4.77 5.67 2.08
N ALA A 52 4.45 5.43 0.81
CA ALA A 52 3.30 6.04 0.14
C ALA A 52 1.97 5.57 0.77
N PHE A 53 1.84 4.28 1.08
CA PHE A 53 0.67 3.72 1.75
C PHE A 53 0.52 4.25 3.18
N LEU A 54 1.62 4.33 3.93
CA LEU A 54 1.63 4.95 5.26
C LEU A 54 1.18 6.42 5.19
N SER A 55 1.70 7.19 4.24
CA SER A 55 1.35 8.60 4.08
C SER A 55 -0.14 8.78 3.77
N MET A 56 -0.72 7.90 2.95
CA MET A 56 -2.15 7.88 2.67
C MET A 56 -2.97 7.49 3.89
N ALA A 57 -2.57 6.42 4.61
CA ALA A 57 -3.25 5.98 5.82
C ALA A 57 -3.23 7.08 6.92
N ASP A 58 -2.11 7.78 7.06
CA ASP A 58 -1.97 8.87 8.03
C ASP A 58 -2.87 10.08 7.68
N ALA A 59 -2.97 10.42 6.40
CA ALA A 59 -3.89 11.46 5.93
C ALA A 59 -5.35 11.09 6.24
N ILE A 60 -5.75 9.83 6.00
CA ILE A 60 -7.08 9.32 6.32
C ILE A 60 -7.32 9.32 7.84
N ARG A 61 -6.33 8.86 8.63
CA ARG A 61 -6.41 8.85 10.10
C ARG A 61 -6.64 10.25 10.67
N LYS A 62 -5.92 11.25 10.17
CA LYS A 62 -6.08 12.65 10.60
C LYS A 62 -7.49 13.17 10.36
N ARG A 63 -8.15 12.74 9.27
CA ARG A 63 -9.51 13.16 8.93
C ARG A 63 -10.60 12.38 9.65
N THR A 64 -10.41 11.08 9.85
CA THR A 64 -11.46 10.16 10.29
C THR A 64 -11.28 9.61 11.70
N GLY A 65 -10.08 9.68 12.26
CA GLY A 65 -9.73 9.02 13.52
C GLY A 65 -9.53 7.50 13.41
N LEU A 66 -9.70 6.90 12.21
CA LEU A 66 -9.53 5.46 12.02
C LEU A 66 -8.05 5.07 12.13
N ASN A 67 -7.78 4.02 12.93
CA ASN A 67 -6.42 3.51 13.16
C ASN A 67 -6.21 2.06 12.69
N ARG A 68 -7.18 1.49 11.97
CA ARG A 68 -7.13 0.13 11.45
C ARG A 68 -6.86 0.14 9.95
N VAL A 69 -5.90 -0.67 9.51
CA VAL A 69 -5.54 -0.83 8.10
C VAL A 69 -5.67 -2.30 7.73
N VAL A 70 -6.36 -2.58 6.64
CA VAL A 70 -6.49 -3.94 6.09
C VAL A 70 -5.72 -4.00 4.78
N LEU A 71 -4.78 -4.95 4.66
CA LEU A 71 -4.02 -5.21 3.44
C LEU A 71 -4.66 -6.38 2.70
N SER A 72 -5.15 -6.12 1.48
CA SER A 72 -5.78 -7.12 0.61
C SER A 72 -5.50 -6.83 -0.86
N GLY A 73 -5.67 -7.83 -1.71
CA GLY A 73 -5.40 -7.75 -3.14
C GLY A 73 -4.13 -8.48 -3.55
N GLY A 74 -4.06 -8.88 -4.83
CA GLY A 74 -2.99 -9.73 -5.36
C GLY A 74 -1.57 -9.16 -5.22
N CYS A 75 -1.42 -7.83 -5.12
CA CYS A 75 -0.11 -7.18 -4.90
C CYS A 75 0.54 -7.62 -3.58
N PHE A 76 -0.25 -7.93 -2.56
CA PHE A 76 0.23 -8.38 -1.25
C PHE A 76 0.63 -9.87 -1.21
N GLN A 77 0.64 -10.57 -2.34
CA GLN A 77 1.38 -11.82 -2.51
C GLN A 77 2.90 -11.57 -2.62
N ASN A 78 3.31 -10.34 -2.92
CA ASN A 78 4.70 -9.92 -2.89
C ASN A 78 5.15 -9.77 -1.43
N ARG A 79 5.95 -10.72 -0.96
CA ARG A 79 6.42 -10.78 0.42
C ARG A 79 7.18 -9.52 0.85
N ILE A 80 8.07 -9.01 -0.02
CA ILE A 80 8.87 -7.80 0.28
C ILE A 80 7.96 -6.61 0.51
N LEU A 81 6.97 -6.41 -0.36
CA LEU A 81 6.00 -5.33 -0.24
C LEU A 81 5.18 -5.45 1.04
N THR A 82 4.68 -6.65 1.32
CA THR A 82 3.81 -6.91 2.48
C THR A 82 4.54 -6.69 3.80
N GLU A 83 5.70 -7.32 3.97
CA GLU A 83 6.51 -7.19 5.20
C GLU A 83 6.93 -5.73 5.44
N ALA A 84 7.38 -5.02 4.40
CA ALA A 84 7.77 -3.62 4.52
C ALA A 84 6.56 -2.71 4.83
N THR A 85 5.39 -2.97 4.23
CA THR A 85 4.18 -2.19 4.50
C THR A 85 3.69 -2.38 5.93
N ILE A 86 3.65 -3.62 6.43
CA ILE A 86 3.29 -3.92 7.81
C ILE A 86 4.25 -3.21 8.76
N ALA A 87 5.57 -3.31 8.53
CA ALA A 87 6.57 -2.71 9.39
C ALA A 87 6.45 -1.18 9.47
N GLU A 88 6.16 -0.50 8.37
CA GLU A 88 6.00 0.97 8.36
C GLU A 88 4.69 1.39 9.06
N LEU A 89 3.60 0.67 8.85
CA LEU A 89 2.32 0.95 9.49
C LEU A 89 2.37 0.68 11.00
N ASP A 90 2.97 -0.43 11.44
CA ASP A 90 3.13 -0.78 12.85
C ASP A 90 3.97 0.26 13.61
N LYS A 91 5.09 0.71 13.02
CA LYS A 91 5.91 1.79 13.59
C LYS A 91 5.13 3.08 13.80
N ALA A 92 4.17 3.36 12.91
CA ALA A 92 3.29 4.52 13.01
C ALA A 92 2.10 4.31 13.94
N GLY A 93 1.98 3.15 14.57
CA GLY A 93 0.96 2.82 15.56
C GLY A 93 -0.39 2.44 14.95
N PHE A 94 -0.43 1.99 13.70
CA PHE A 94 -1.64 1.42 13.11
C PHE A 94 -1.83 -0.03 13.55
N GLU A 95 -3.09 -0.45 13.71
CA GLU A 95 -3.50 -1.84 13.85
C GLU A 95 -3.65 -2.44 12.44
N VAL A 96 -2.74 -3.36 12.06
CA VAL A 96 -2.67 -3.89 10.69
C VAL A 96 -3.26 -5.28 10.61
N PHE A 97 -4.18 -5.48 9.67
CA PHE A 97 -4.78 -6.77 9.36
C PHE A 97 -4.38 -7.19 7.95
N PHE A 98 -4.04 -8.44 7.78
CA PHE A 98 -3.72 -9.04 6.49
C PHE A 98 -4.15 -10.50 6.45
N HIS A 99 -4.16 -11.09 5.25
CA HIS A 99 -4.59 -12.47 5.08
C HIS A 99 -3.52 -13.45 5.57
N GLU A 100 -3.86 -14.27 6.56
CA GLU A 100 -2.97 -15.32 7.10
C GLU A 100 -3.34 -16.71 6.59
N VAL A 101 -4.63 -16.99 6.44
CA VAL A 101 -5.15 -18.32 6.12
C VAL A 101 -5.65 -18.41 4.69
N LEU A 102 -6.18 -17.32 4.16
CA LEU A 102 -6.73 -17.25 2.81
C LEU A 102 -5.76 -16.50 1.89
N PRO A 103 -5.76 -16.78 0.57
CA PRO A 103 -4.97 -15.99 -0.36
C PRO A 103 -5.47 -14.56 -0.40
N THR A 104 -4.56 -13.60 -0.58
CA THR A 104 -4.90 -12.16 -0.64
C THR A 104 -5.52 -11.75 -1.97
N ASN A 105 -5.52 -12.62 -2.98
CA ASN A 105 -6.01 -12.38 -4.34
C ASN A 105 -7.53 -12.63 -4.45
N ASP A 106 -8.03 -12.59 -5.67
CA ASP A 106 -9.46 -12.77 -6.00
C ASP A 106 -10.08 -14.06 -5.47
N GLY A 107 -9.27 -15.07 -5.13
CA GLY A 107 -9.74 -16.33 -4.56
C GLY A 107 -10.47 -16.19 -3.21
N CYS A 108 -10.30 -15.08 -2.50
CA CYS A 108 -10.99 -14.83 -1.22
C CYS A 108 -12.31 -14.04 -1.38
N ILE A 109 -12.62 -13.50 -2.57
CA ILE A 109 -13.79 -12.62 -2.79
C ILE A 109 -15.09 -13.33 -2.46
N ALA A 110 -15.28 -14.56 -2.94
CA ALA A 110 -16.52 -15.31 -2.72
C ALA A 110 -16.80 -15.55 -1.22
N LEU A 111 -15.76 -15.85 -0.43
CA LEU A 111 -15.88 -16.01 1.01
C LEU A 111 -16.23 -14.68 1.68
N GLY A 112 -15.57 -13.59 1.30
CA GLY A 112 -15.87 -12.24 1.80
C GLY A 112 -17.32 -11.84 1.54
N GLN A 113 -17.83 -12.11 0.34
CA GLN A 113 -19.22 -11.88 -0.02
C GLN A 113 -20.18 -12.72 0.84
N ALA A 114 -19.87 -13.99 1.09
CA ALA A 114 -20.70 -14.86 1.92
C ALA A 114 -20.74 -14.36 3.38
N VAL A 115 -19.61 -13.91 3.93
CA VAL A 115 -19.54 -13.35 5.29
C VAL A 115 -20.32 -12.04 5.39
N CYS A 116 -20.21 -11.14 4.41
CA CYS A 116 -20.98 -9.89 4.38
C CYS A 116 -22.49 -10.16 4.26
N ALA A 117 -22.90 -11.10 3.39
CA ALA A 117 -24.30 -11.48 3.27
C ALA A 117 -24.84 -12.11 4.57
N GLY A 118 -24.07 -13.00 5.22
CA GLY A 118 -24.44 -13.61 6.49
C GLY A 118 -24.60 -12.59 7.62
N ALA A 119 -23.78 -11.55 7.65
CA ALA A 119 -23.89 -10.48 8.65
C ALA A 119 -25.13 -9.58 8.45
N GLN A 120 -25.70 -9.53 7.24
CA GLN A 120 -26.91 -8.76 6.93
C GLN A 120 -28.20 -9.54 7.22
N VAL A 121 -28.14 -10.87 7.23
CA VAL A 121 -29.27 -11.71 7.59
C VAL A 121 -29.35 -11.79 9.12
N LYS A 122 -30.28 -11.04 9.73
CA LYS A 122 -30.62 -11.27 11.13
C LYS A 122 -31.36 -12.60 11.20
N LEU A 123 -30.68 -13.64 11.64
CA LEU A 123 -31.31 -14.90 12.06
C LEU A 123 -32.04 -14.71 13.38
#